data_de1aaab5a58739538a9d8914005da22e
#
_entry.id   de1aaab5a58739538a9d8914005da22e
#
_cell.length_a   1.000
_cell.length_b   1.000
_cell.length_c   1.000
_cell.angle_alpha   90.00
_cell.angle_beta   90.00
_cell.angle_gamma   90.00
#
_symmetry.space_group_name_H-M   'P 1'
#
loop_
_entity.id
_entity.type
_entity.pdbx_description
1 polymer ?
#
loop_
_entity_poly.entity_id
_entity_poly.type
_entity_poly.pdbx_seq_one_letter_code
_entity_poly.pdbx_strand_id
1 'polypeptide(L)'
;MFATTRKFGIPAALGMLATAVALGVHAQSAPTPQATPPASMQEVAPAPQAIERQGIFKAVHGEVTVVRGAARSAAMVGSALHTSDRVITGPQGAATLALLDGTVIELGANSTADLAQFRFDSTTNEGGMLVDLTRGTLRMITGLIAKTQPEQVKVKTPTAVIGVRGTDFIVEAQ
;
A
#
# COMPACT_ATOMS: atom_id res chain seq x y z
N MET A 1 42.95 28.71 -13.00
CA MET A 1 42.94 30.15 -12.73
C MET A 1 41.90 30.44 -11.69
N PHE A 2 42.36 31.07 -10.60
CA PHE A 2 41.67 31.61 -9.42
C PHE A 2 41.12 30.66 -8.37
N ALA A 3 42.00 30.40 -7.42
CA ALA A 3 41.73 30.08 -6.02
C ALA A 3 41.22 31.31 -5.27
N THR A 4 40.39 31.15 -4.26
CA THR A 4 40.29 32.11 -3.16
C THR A 4 39.99 31.39 -1.85
N THR A 5 41.06 31.26 -1.08
CA THR A 5 41.11 30.89 0.35
C THR A 5 40.69 32.11 1.17
N ARG A 6 39.85 31.96 2.19
CA ARG A 6 39.74 32.88 3.32
C ARG A 6 39.82 32.17 4.66
N LYS A 7 40.99 32.34 5.26
CA LYS A 7 41.29 32.23 6.69
C LYS A 7 40.90 33.54 7.39
N PHE A 8 40.39 33.46 8.60
CA PHE A 8 40.48 34.46 9.70
C PHE A 8 39.77 33.82 10.90
N GLY A 9 40.22 33.73 12.14
CA GLY A 9 41.23 34.45 12.85
C GLY A 9 40.70 34.49 14.28
N ILE A 10 41.41 33.84 15.23
CA ILE A 10 41.16 33.88 16.69
C ILE A 10 41.73 35.19 17.22
N PRO A 11 41.15 35.82 18.26
CA PRO A 11 41.98 36.32 19.33
C PRO A 11 41.59 35.83 20.73
N ALA A 12 42.60 35.46 21.44
CA ALA A 12 42.65 35.26 22.90
C ALA A 12 42.58 36.62 23.59
N ALA A 13 41.91 36.72 24.72
CA ALA A 13 42.11 37.76 25.68
C ALA A 13 42.08 37.17 27.11
N LEU A 14 43.17 37.26 27.70
CA LEU A 14 43.57 36.95 29.09
C LEU A 14 43.11 38.10 30.00
N GLY A 15 42.49 37.80 31.13
CA GLY A 15 42.15 38.81 32.15
C GLY A 15 42.01 38.15 33.54
N MET A 16 42.93 38.61 34.39
CA MET A 16 43.31 38.07 35.73
C MET A 16 42.45 38.63 36.89
N LEU A 17 42.32 37.85 37.90
CA LEU A 17 42.21 38.12 39.36
C LEU A 17 41.01 38.95 39.91
N ALA A 18 40.29 38.31 40.85
CA ALA A 18 40.21 38.80 42.25
C ALA A 18 39.50 37.78 43.16
N THR A 19 40.18 37.43 44.23
CA THR A 19 39.71 36.65 45.37
C THR A 19 38.69 37.39 46.23
N ALA A 20 37.58 36.69 46.62
CA ALA A 20 36.81 37.04 47.79
C ALA A 20 36.23 35.75 48.44
N VAL A 21 36.79 35.38 49.57
CA VAL A 21 36.27 34.33 50.48
C VAL A 21 35.08 34.90 51.24
N ALA A 22 33.90 34.33 51.05
CA ALA A 22 32.77 34.51 51.94
C ALA A 22 32.22 33.13 52.33
N LEU A 23 32.46 32.76 53.60
CA LEU A 23 31.78 31.62 54.21
C LEU A 23 30.29 31.92 54.34
N GLY A 24 29.46 31.33 53.49
CA GLY A 24 28.03 31.30 53.58
C GLY A 24 27.57 29.90 53.94
N VAL A 25 27.06 29.71 55.13
CA VAL A 25 26.38 28.49 55.57
C VAL A 25 25.11 28.37 54.73
N HIS A 26 25.11 27.46 53.80
CA HIS A 26 23.88 27.14 53.04
C HIS A 26 23.22 25.91 53.66
N ALA A 27 22.07 26.15 54.26
CA ALA A 27 21.12 25.11 54.63
C ALA A 27 20.74 24.35 53.37
N GLN A 28 21.04 23.07 53.34
CA GLN A 28 20.63 22.14 52.26
C GLN A 28 19.14 21.94 52.38
N SER A 29 18.38 22.61 51.50
CA SER A 29 16.99 22.27 51.23
C SER A 29 16.98 20.96 50.51
N ALA A 30 16.37 19.93 51.08
CA ALA A 30 16.13 18.63 50.44
C ALA A 30 15.36 18.82 49.11
N PRO A 31 15.72 18.12 48.02
CA PRO A 31 14.98 18.18 46.82
C PRO A 31 13.59 17.56 47.01
N THR A 32 12.56 18.36 46.82
CA THR A 32 11.16 17.90 46.70
C THR A 32 11.09 16.94 45.55
N PRO A 33 10.50 15.72 45.71
CA PRO A 33 10.30 14.84 44.56
C PRO A 33 9.31 15.50 43.58
N GLN A 34 9.82 15.94 42.45
CA GLN A 34 8.99 16.37 41.32
C GLN A 34 8.20 15.16 40.85
N ALA A 35 6.88 15.23 41.03
CA ALA A 35 5.97 14.28 40.40
C ALA A 35 6.16 14.37 38.89
N THR A 36 6.68 13.29 38.28
CA THR A 36 6.72 13.09 36.84
C THR A 36 5.30 13.18 36.32
N PRO A 37 4.98 14.07 35.36
CA PRO A 37 3.67 14.08 34.75
C PRO A 37 3.43 12.71 34.09
N PRO A 38 2.18 12.17 34.16
CA PRO A 38 1.89 10.90 33.52
C PRO A 38 2.23 11.04 32.04
N ALA A 39 3.03 10.09 31.54
CA ALA A 39 3.34 9.97 30.13
C ALA A 39 2.02 9.98 29.37
N SER A 40 1.80 11.04 28.62
CA SER A 40 0.69 11.12 27.68
C SER A 40 0.76 9.84 26.84
N MET A 41 -0.25 8.98 26.98
CA MET A 41 -0.48 7.92 26.00
C MET A 41 -0.63 8.63 24.66
N GLN A 42 0.45 8.68 23.91
CA GLN A 42 0.37 8.99 22.50
C GLN A 42 -0.45 7.85 21.90
N GLU A 43 -1.70 8.16 21.64
CA GLU A 43 -2.55 7.37 20.78
C GLU A 43 -1.75 7.17 19.47
N VAL A 44 -1.17 5.96 19.35
CA VAL A 44 -0.47 5.56 18.14
C VAL A 44 -1.53 5.55 17.06
N ALA A 45 -1.60 6.63 16.28
CA ALA A 45 -2.40 6.64 15.07
C ALA A 45 -2.04 5.35 14.30
N PRO A 46 -3.06 4.57 13.85
CA PRO A 46 -2.78 3.36 13.09
C PRO A 46 -1.86 3.75 11.93
N ALA A 47 -0.68 3.13 11.87
CA ALA A 47 0.25 3.33 10.77
C ALA A 47 -0.55 3.13 9.48
N PRO A 48 -0.39 3.99 8.46
CA PRO A 48 -1.06 3.80 7.18
C PRO A 48 -0.74 2.37 6.76
N GLN A 49 -1.78 1.53 6.68
CA GLN A 49 -1.63 0.15 6.25
C GLN A 49 -0.99 0.25 4.87
N ALA A 50 0.23 -0.26 4.75
CA ALA A 50 0.91 -0.35 3.47
C ALA A 50 -0.06 -1.10 2.55
N ILE A 51 -0.57 -0.40 1.53
CA ILE A 51 -1.50 -0.99 0.57
C ILE A 51 -0.70 -2.06 -0.16
N GLU A 52 -0.83 -3.30 0.29
CA GLU A 52 -0.07 -4.41 -0.25
C GLU A 52 -0.42 -4.63 -1.72
N ARG A 53 0.61 -4.72 -2.53
CA ARG A 53 0.46 -5.06 -3.94
C ARG A 53 -0.04 -6.50 -4.05
N GLN A 54 -1.18 -6.69 -4.68
CA GLN A 54 -1.81 -8.00 -4.86
C GLN A 54 -1.52 -8.61 -6.24
N GLY A 55 -1.00 -7.81 -7.15
CA GLY A 55 -0.69 -8.21 -8.51
C GLY A 55 -0.10 -7.09 -9.33
N ILE A 56 -0.02 -7.32 -10.63
CA ILE A 56 0.45 -6.36 -11.63
C ILE A 56 -0.40 -6.41 -12.90
N PHE A 57 -0.38 -5.32 -13.65
CA PHE A 57 -0.86 -5.30 -15.03
C PHE A 57 0.20 -5.94 -15.94
N LYS A 58 -0.09 -7.13 -16.44
CA LYS A 58 0.81 -7.88 -17.32
C LYS A 58 0.76 -7.37 -18.77
N ALA A 59 -0.42 -6.99 -19.23
CA ALA A 59 -0.64 -6.38 -20.52
C ALA A 59 -1.76 -5.33 -20.42
N VAL A 60 -1.63 -4.28 -21.21
CA VAL A 60 -2.61 -3.20 -21.32
C VAL A 60 -2.71 -2.82 -22.79
N HIS A 61 -3.90 -2.83 -23.35
CA HIS A 61 -4.20 -2.44 -24.72
C HIS A 61 -5.31 -1.39 -24.71
N GLY A 62 -5.19 -0.38 -25.56
CA GLY A 62 -6.16 0.70 -25.66
C GLY A 62 -6.29 1.49 -24.35
N GLU A 63 -7.47 2.03 -24.10
CA GLU A 63 -7.76 2.83 -22.92
C GLU A 63 -8.11 1.91 -21.74
N VAL A 64 -7.31 1.96 -20.69
CA VAL A 64 -7.56 1.27 -19.42
C VAL A 64 -7.31 2.22 -18.27
N THR A 65 -8.30 2.38 -17.41
CA THR A 65 -8.24 3.25 -16.24
C THR A 65 -8.33 2.43 -14.97
N VAL A 66 -7.49 2.76 -13.99
CA VAL A 66 -7.58 2.24 -12.62
C VAL A 66 -8.15 3.32 -11.73
N VAL A 67 -9.16 2.95 -10.93
CA VAL A 67 -9.76 3.81 -9.91
C VAL A 67 -9.44 3.23 -8.54
N ARG A 68 -8.76 4.01 -7.71
CA ARG A 68 -8.40 3.66 -6.34
C ARG A 68 -8.91 4.72 -5.38
N GLY A 69 -9.99 4.43 -4.69
CA GLY A 69 -10.72 5.43 -3.91
C GLY A 69 -11.18 6.60 -4.79
N ALA A 70 -10.70 7.81 -4.51
CA ALA A 70 -10.99 9.00 -5.31
C ALA A 70 -10.02 9.22 -6.49
N ALA A 71 -8.89 8.51 -6.52
CA ALA A 71 -7.87 8.68 -7.54
C ALA A 71 -8.20 7.87 -8.80
N ARG A 72 -7.95 8.49 -9.97
CA ARG A 72 -8.03 7.84 -11.28
C ARG A 72 -6.68 7.96 -11.97
N SER A 73 -6.21 6.87 -12.55
CA SER A 73 -4.95 6.85 -13.31
C SER A 73 -5.08 5.92 -14.51
N ALA A 74 -4.34 6.20 -15.57
CA ALA A 74 -4.20 5.25 -16.67
C ALA A 74 -3.40 4.03 -16.18
N ALA A 75 -3.86 2.83 -16.54
CA ALA A 75 -3.10 1.62 -16.31
C ALA A 75 -1.90 1.54 -17.25
N MET A 76 -0.79 1.08 -16.73
CA MET A 76 0.42 0.78 -17.52
C MET A 76 0.92 -0.62 -17.20
N VAL A 77 1.59 -1.25 -18.15
CA VAL A 77 2.24 -2.55 -17.92
C VAL A 77 3.23 -2.42 -16.76
N GLY A 78 3.18 -3.34 -15.81
CA GLY A 78 3.98 -3.33 -14.59
C GLY A 78 3.39 -2.52 -13.44
N SER A 79 2.32 -1.73 -13.65
CA SER A 79 1.62 -1.02 -12.57
C SER A 79 1.10 -2.01 -11.53
N ALA A 80 1.20 -1.63 -10.26
CA ALA A 80 0.71 -2.43 -9.15
C ALA A 80 -0.82 -2.44 -9.09
N LEU A 81 -1.39 -3.61 -8.88
CA LEU A 81 -2.79 -3.83 -8.57
C LEU A 81 -2.95 -4.05 -7.07
N HIS A 82 -3.96 -3.43 -6.48
CA HIS A 82 -4.27 -3.53 -5.05
C HIS A 82 -5.71 -3.98 -4.84
N THR A 83 -5.99 -4.47 -3.63
CA THR A 83 -7.38 -4.73 -3.21
C THR A 83 -8.20 -3.45 -3.29
N SER A 84 -9.44 -3.56 -3.71
CA SER A 84 -10.40 -2.48 -3.95
C SER A 84 -10.07 -1.59 -5.15
N ASP A 85 -9.09 -1.95 -5.98
CA ASP A 85 -8.90 -1.29 -7.27
C ASP A 85 -10.03 -1.68 -8.23
N ARG A 86 -10.59 -0.66 -8.89
CA ARG A 86 -11.52 -0.82 -10.00
C ARG A 86 -10.79 -0.61 -11.31
N VAL A 87 -10.86 -1.58 -12.19
CA VAL A 87 -10.29 -1.53 -13.54
C VAL A 87 -11.42 -1.31 -14.54
N ILE A 88 -11.28 -0.29 -15.38
CA ILE A 88 -12.25 0.07 -16.41
C ILE A 88 -11.54 0.04 -17.75
N THR A 89 -12.06 -0.74 -18.69
CA THR A 89 -11.57 -0.80 -20.08
C THR A 89 -12.50 -0.03 -21.00
N GLY A 90 -11.94 0.71 -21.94
CA GLY A 90 -12.67 1.42 -22.98
C GLY A 90 -13.17 0.49 -24.11
N PRO A 91 -13.81 1.05 -25.17
CA PRO A 91 -14.42 0.27 -26.26
C PRO A 91 -13.43 -0.59 -27.05
N GLN A 92 -12.15 -0.21 -27.06
CA GLN A 92 -11.05 -0.97 -27.66
C GLN A 92 -9.99 -1.32 -26.63
N GLY A 93 -10.36 -1.22 -25.34
CA GLY A 93 -9.48 -1.51 -24.22
C GLY A 93 -9.48 -2.99 -23.88
N ALA A 94 -8.32 -3.47 -23.43
CA ALA A 94 -8.20 -4.78 -22.82
C ALA A 94 -7.07 -4.74 -21.77
N ALA A 95 -7.21 -5.49 -20.70
CA ALA A 95 -6.20 -5.58 -19.66
C ALA A 95 -5.98 -7.02 -19.22
N THR A 96 -4.72 -7.40 -19.06
CA THR A 96 -4.34 -8.67 -18.44
C THR A 96 -3.70 -8.39 -17.11
N LEU A 97 -4.27 -8.92 -16.05
CA LEU A 97 -3.80 -8.80 -14.67
C LEU A 97 -3.16 -10.13 -14.25
N ALA A 98 -2.04 -10.07 -13.55
CA ALA A 98 -1.43 -11.23 -12.93
C ALA A 98 -1.39 -11.01 -11.42
N LEU A 99 -2.03 -11.88 -10.65
CA LEU A 99 -2.09 -11.83 -9.20
C LEU A 99 -0.95 -12.63 -8.56
N LEU A 100 -0.72 -12.41 -7.27
CA LEU A 100 0.39 -13.04 -6.54
C LEU A 100 0.25 -14.57 -6.41
N ASP A 101 -0.97 -15.10 -6.44
CA ASP A 101 -1.25 -16.54 -6.42
C ASP A 101 -1.09 -17.21 -7.78
N GLY A 102 -0.70 -16.45 -8.81
CA GLY A 102 -0.58 -16.91 -10.19
C GLY A 102 -1.89 -16.92 -10.98
N THR A 103 -2.99 -16.41 -10.41
CA THR A 103 -4.23 -16.17 -11.15
C THR A 103 -3.99 -15.11 -12.23
N VAL A 104 -4.48 -15.37 -13.44
CA VAL A 104 -4.51 -14.40 -14.53
C VAL A 104 -5.96 -14.02 -14.82
N ILE A 105 -6.21 -12.73 -14.85
CA ILE A 105 -7.52 -12.14 -15.19
C ILE A 105 -7.35 -11.34 -16.47
N GLU A 106 -8.16 -11.63 -17.47
CA GLU A 106 -8.21 -10.88 -18.72
C GLU A 106 -9.56 -10.18 -18.81
N LEU A 107 -9.52 -8.86 -18.95
CA LEU A 107 -10.69 -8.01 -19.14
C LEU A 107 -10.79 -7.63 -20.61
N GLY A 108 -11.95 -7.90 -21.21
CA GLY A 108 -12.28 -7.48 -22.56
C GLY A 108 -12.65 -6.01 -22.67
N ALA A 109 -13.13 -5.59 -23.83
CA ALA A 109 -13.58 -4.22 -24.08
C ALA A 109 -14.86 -3.89 -23.27
N ASN A 110 -15.03 -2.59 -22.95
CA ASN A 110 -16.17 -2.07 -22.19
C ASN A 110 -16.43 -2.78 -20.85
N SER A 111 -15.38 -3.31 -20.22
CA SER A 111 -15.48 -4.06 -18.99
C SER A 111 -15.19 -3.17 -17.77
N THR A 112 -15.87 -3.47 -16.67
CA THR A 112 -15.62 -2.86 -15.37
C THR A 112 -15.57 -3.97 -14.33
N ALA A 113 -14.40 -4.14 -13.73
CA ALA A 113 -14.17 -5.15 -12.72
C ALA A 113 -13.44 -4.56 -11.50
N ASP A 114 -13.84 -4.98 -10.31
CA ASP A 114 -13.23 -4.62 -9.04
C ASP A 114 -12.54 -5.85 -8.43
N LEU A 115 -11.31 -5.70 -7.97
CA LEU A 115 -10.68 -6.67 -7.09
C LEU A 115 -11.17 -6.41 -5.65
N ALA A 116 -12.40 -6.84 -5.36
CA ALA A 116 -13.08 -6.50 -4.12
C ALA A 116 -12.37 -7.08 -2.88
N GLN A 117 -11.88 -8.31 -2.98
CA GLN A 117 -11.07 -8.96 -1.95
C GLN A 117 -9.99 -9.82 -2.59
N PHE A 118 -8.82 -9.76 -2.00
CA PHE A 118 -7.72 -10.67 -2.31
C PHE A 118 -6.84 -10.85 -1.09
N ARG A 119 -6.57 -12.07 -0.72
CA ARG A 119 -5.57 -12.49 0.27
C ARG A 119 -4.89 -13.72 -0.24
N PHE A 120 -3.59 -13.78 -0.06
CA PHE A 120 -2.80 -14.94 -0.43
C PHE A 120 -1.60 -15.06 0.50
N ASP A 121 -1.47 -16.23 1.12
CA ASP A 121 -0.29 -16.60 1.89
C ASP A 121 0.58 -17.53 1.02
N SER A 122 1.74 -17.03 0.63
CA SER A 122 2.66 -17.77 -0.23
C SER A 122 3.34 -18.96 0.46
N THR A 123 3.25 -19.06 1.80
CA THR A 123 3.82 -20.16 2.58
C THR A 123 2.88 -21.35 2.61
N THR A 124 1.58 -21.09 2.86
CA THR A 124 0.56 -22.13 2.98
C THR A 124 -0.21 -22.35 1.67
N ASN A 125 -0.10 -21.44 0.71
CA ASN A 125 -0.90 -21.33 -0.53
C ASN A 125 -2.40 -21.16 -0.23
N GLU A 126 -2.74 -20.72 0.97
CA GLU A 126 -4.10 -20.42 1.37
C GLU A 126 -4.48 -18.99 1.03
N GLY A 127 -5.77 -18.76 0.85
CA GLY A 127 -6.23 -17.41 0.57
C GLY A 127 -7.68 -17.36 0.15
N GLY A 128 -8.07 -16.20 -0.37
CA GLY A 128 -9.42 -15.99 -0.89
C GLY A 128 -9.45 -14.81 -1.84
N MET A 129 -10.32 -14.90 -2.83
CA MET A 129 -10.48 -13.89 -3.85
C MET A 129 -11.95 -13.66 -4.17
N LEU A 130 -12.32 -12.39 -4.25
CA LEU A 130 -13.60 -11.94 -4.77
C LEU A 130 -13.36 -10.88 -5.83
N VAL A 131 -13.76 -11.19 -7.06
CA VAL A 131 -13.77 -10.23 -8.17
C VAL A 131 -15.22 -9.87 -8.46
N ASP A 132 -15.52 -8.59 -8.51
CA ASP A 132 -16.85 -8.07 -8.86
C ASP A 132 -16.81 -7.58 -10.30
N LEU A 133 -17.47 -8.28 -11.22
CA LEU A 133 -17.63 -7.88 -12.61
C LEU A 133 -18.95 -7.13 -12.77
N THR A 134 -18.90 -5.81 -12.83
CA THR A 134 -20.11 -4.97 -12.98
C THR A 134 -20.68 -5.08 -14.37
N ARG A 135 -19.82 -5.10 -15.40
CA ARG A 135 -20.20 -5.29 -16.80
C ARG A 135 -19.03 -5.71 -17.67
N GLY A 136 -19.31 -6.24 -18.84
CA GLY A 136 -18.34 -6.64 -19.86
C GLY A 136 -17.93 -8.09 -19.73
N THR A 137 -16.74 -8.42 -20.21
CA THR A 137 -16.23 -9.79 -20.27
C THR A 137 -14.98 -9.95 -19.43
N LEU A 138 -14.95 -10.98 -18.62
CA LEU A 138 -13.81 -11.39 -17.80
C LEU A 138 -13.48 -12.85 -18.10
N ARG A 139 -12.23 -13.12 -18.48
CA ARG A 139 -11.68 -14.46 -18.51
C ARG A 139 -10.73 -14.63 -17.33
N MET A 140 -10.84 -15.73 -16.63
CA MET A 140 -9.99 -16.03 -15.47
C MET A 140 -9.33 -17.38 -15.65
N ILE A 141 -8.00 -17.39 -15.49
CA ILE A 141 -7.20 -18.59 -15.37
C ILE A 141 -6.75 -18.64 -13.92
N THR A 142 -7.27 -19.61 -13.16
CA THR A 142 -7.08 -19.65 -11.71
C THR A 142 -5.69 -20.14 -11.32
N GLY A 143 -5.18 -19.55 -10.23
CA GLY A 143 -3.88 -19.85 -9.65
C GLY A 143 -3.90 -20.84 -8.50
N LEU A 144 -3.05 -20.61 -7.50
CA LEU A 144 -2.82 -21.52 -6.38
C LEU A 144 -4.01 -21.58 -5.41
N ILE A 145 -4.68 -20.44 -5.15
CA ILE A 145 -5.85 -20.43 -4.23
C ILE A 145 -6.92 -21.40 -4.69
N ALA A 146 -7.26 -21.38 -5.99
CA ALA A 146 -8.29 -22.27 -6.53
C ALA A 146 -7.91 -23.75 -6.52
N LYS A 147 -6.63 -24.06 -6.46
CA LYS A 147 -6.15 -25.45 -6.35
C LYS A 147 -6.26 -25.99 -4.94
N THR A 148 -6.06 -25.15 -3.93
CA THR A 148 -6.09 -25.52 -2.51
C THR A 148 -7.47 -25.30 -1.91
N GLN A 149 -8.12 -24.19 -2.24
CA GLN A 149 -9.39 -23.73 -1.67
C GLN A 149 -10.31 -23.15 -2.76
N PRO A 150 -10.85 -23.99 -3.68
CA PRO A 150 -11.65 -23.52 -4.81
C PRO A 150 -12.90 -22.74 -4.37
N GLU A 151 -13.49 -23.07 -3.23
CA GLU A 151 -14.66 -22.38 -2.67
C GLU A 151 -14.37 -20.92 -2.23
N GLN A 152 -13.10 -20.58 -2.06
CA GLN A 152 -12.66 -19.23 -1.70
C GLN A 152 -12.47 -18.31 -2.92
N VAL A 153 -12.58 -18.85 -4.13
CA VAL A 153 -12.50 -18.07 -5.37
C VAL A 153 -13.90 -17.83 -5.89
N LYS A 154 -14.29 -16.54 -5.93
CA LYS A 154 -15.64 -16.13 -6.35
C LYS A 154 -15.57 -14.99 -7.35
N VAL A 155 -16.46 -15.04 -8.33
CA VAL A 155 -16.74 -13.93 -9.23
C VAL A 155 -18.20 -13.52 -9.00
N LYS A 156 -18.40 -12.27 -8.68
CA LYS A 156 -19.74 -11.67 -8.53
C LYS A 156 -20.07 -10.86 -9.76
N THR A 157 -21.31 -10.99 -10.22
CA THR A 157 -21.91 -10.15 -11.24
C THR A 157 -23.16 -9.48 -10.67
N PRO A 158 -23.80 -8.53 -11.35
CA PRO A 158 -25.05 -7.91 -10.88
C PRO A 158 -26.17 -8.92 -10.60
N THR A 159 -26.18 -10.06 -11.29
CA THR A 159 -27.25 -11.06 -11.23
C THR A 159 -26.88 -12.37 -10.53
N ALA A 160 -25.58 -12.62 -10.30
CA ALA A 160 -25.14 -13.92 -9.78
C ALA A 160 -23.83 -13.81 -9.00
N VAL A 161 -23.61 -14.78 -8.12
CA VAL A 161 -22.30 -15.07 -7.50
C VAL A 161 -21.86 -16.45 -7.95
N ILE A 162 -20.74 -16.51 -8.63
CA ILE A 162 -20.18 -17.69 -9.26
C ILE A 162 -19.02 -18.18 -8.38
N GLY A 163 -19.17 -19.36 -7.79
CA GLY A 163 -18.06 -20.09 -7.19
C GLY A 163 -17.25 -20.78 -8.28
N VAL A 164 -15.94 -20.61 -8.25
CA VAL A 164 -15.07 -21.10 -9.31
C VAL A 164 -14.49 -22.45 -8.94
N ARG A 165 -14.81 -23.45 -9.74
CA ARG A 165 -14.21 -24.77 -9.63
C ARG A 165 -13.70 -25.21 -11.00
N GLY A 166 -12.49 -24.77 -11.34
CA GLY A 166 -11.90 -25.02 -12.65
C GLY A 166 -10.71 -24.12 -12.89
N THR A 167 -10.01 -24.37 -13.98
CA THR A 167 -8.73 -23.68 -14.28
C THR A 167 -8.89 -22.50 -15.24
N ASP A 168 -9.90 -22.52 -16.12
CA ASP A 168 -10.13 -21.48 -17.14
C ASP A 168 -11.63 -21.34 -17.42
N PHE A 169 -12.13 -20.13 -17.32
CA PHE A 169 -13.55 -19.84 -17.58
C PHE A 169 -13.73 -18.37 -17.99
N ILE A 170 -14.85 -18.12 -18.65
CA ILE A 170 -15.25 -16.78 -19.07
C ILE A 170 -16.58 -16.43 -18.41
N VAL A 171 -16.69 -15.20 -17.93
CA VAL A 171 -17.91 -14.61 -17.38
C VAL A 171 -18.23 -13.37 -18.18
N GLU A 172 -19.50 -13.19 -18.53
CA GLU A 172 -20.00 -11.99 -19.15
C GLU A 172 -21.12 -11.40 -18.30
N ALA A 173 -21.05 -10.08 -18.07
CA ALA A 173 -22.07 -9.29 -17.40
C ALA A 173 -22.53 -8.16 -18.32
N GLN A 174 -23.84 -7.99 -18.46
CA GLN A 174 -24.46 -6.93 -19.28
C GLN A 174 -24.92 -5.75 -18.42
#